data_714ccdc8b0347f5375523583ee31876c
#
_entry.id   714ccdc8b0347f5375523583ee31876c
#
_cell.length_a   1.000
_cell.length_b   1.000
_cell.length_c   1.000
_cell.angle_alpha   90.00
_cell.angle_beta   90.00
_cell.angle_gamma   90.00
#
_symmetry.space_group_name_H-M   'P 1'
#
loop_
_entity.id
_entity.type
_entity.pdbx_description
1 polymer ?
#
loop_
_entity_poly.entity_id
_entity_poly.type
_entity_poly.pdbx_seq_one_letter_code
_entity_poly.pdbx_strand_id
1 'polypeptide(L)'
;FKFFHRLPEDRYQAFLSAPVISKGEVIGVLNVQHKRPHDHSNGEIALMTTIGHQVGNAIENARLYQEMEKKALQLETLSRVSRTITSDSYIEEILNLLVTMTAGMMNSKICSIMLLDENKGELKIIATQSLSEEYRRKANVKIGESASGRAVKERRPIMLLDVTHDPLYCFPKLAKKEGLCSMLSVPMKIKNKVVGVINSYTSTEHSFSREEINLLQTVANQAAVAIENTSLLERSSAMQEALETRKAVERAKGILMQQGKISEEEAFRLIQRQSMNKRKTMREIAEAIILASEIKKV
;
A
#
# COMPACT_ATOMS: atom_id res chain seq x y z
N PHE A 1 -15.14 45.80 3.98
CA PHE A 1 -13.78 45.60 3.43
C PHE A 1 -12.79 46.28 4.37
N LYS A 2 -11.88 45.52 5.02
CA LYS A 2 -10.71 46.10 5.69
C LYS A 2 -9.60 46.23 4.65
N PHE A 3 -9.32 47.47 4.29
CA PHE A 3 -8.13 47.76 3.46
C PHE A 3 -6.86 47.51 4.28
N PHE A 4 -6.01 46.61 3.81
CA PHE A 4 -4.66 46.45 4.36
C PHE A 4 -3.77 47.61 3.85
N HIS A 5 -3.52 48.60 4.70
CA HIS A 5 -2.75 49.81 4.38
C HIS A 5 -1.24 49.59 4.07
N ARG A 6 -0.80 48.36 3.84
CA ARG A 6 0.64 48.04 3.62
C ARG A 6 1.01 47.53 2.22
N LEU A 7 0.08 47.58 1.27
CA LEU A 7 0.41 47.28 -0.14
C LEU A 7 0.26 48.60 -0.91
N PRO A 8 1.36 49.32 -1.24
CA PRO A 8 1.29 50.73 -1.62
C PRO A 8 0.68 51.02 -2.98
N GLU A 9 0.51 50.10 -3.91
CA GLU A 9 0.34 50.44 -5.32
C GLU A 9 -0.76 49.72 -6.10
N ASP A 10 -1.51 48.76 -5.53
CA ASP A 10 -2.51 48.03 -6.28
C ASP A 10 -3.94 48.43 -5.92
N ARG A 11 -4.43 49.53 -6.46
CA ARG A 11 -5.87 49.82 -6.45
C ARG A 11 -6.57 48.95 -7.49
N TYR A 12 -7.19 47.87 -7.04
CA TYR A 12 -8.02 47.03 -7.90
C TYR A 12 -9.42 47.69 -8.03
N GLN A 13 -9.94 47.70 -9.27
CA GLN A 13 -11.22 48.34 -9.61
C GLN A 13 -12.35 47.34 -9.84
N ALA A 14 -12.02 46.10 -10.12
CA ALA A 14 -13.01 45.02 -10.21
C ALA A 14 -12.52 43.76 -9.48
N PHE A 15 -13.46 43.00 -8.97
CA PHE A 15 -13.20 41.84 -8.08
C PHE A 15 -14.21 40.75 -8.33
N LEU A 16 -13.76 39.51 -8.50
CA LEU A 16 -14.60 38.32 -8.56
C LEU A 16 -14.12 37.32 -7.52
N SER A 17 -15.05 36.82 -6.72
CA SER A 17 -14.81 35.82 -5.68
C SER A 17 -15.63 34.56 -5.98
N ALA A 18 -14.98 33.43 -6.09
CA ALA A 18 -15.63 32.14 -6.22
C ALA A 18 -15.30 31.25 -5.01
N PRO A 19 -16.28 30.49 -4.47
CA PRO A 19 -16.02 29.59 -3.36
C PRO A 19 -15.20 28.40 -3.82
N VAL A 20 -14.24 27.97 -2.99
CA VAL A 20 -13.58 26.68 -3.08
C VAL A 20 -14.38 25.68 -2.28
N ILE A 21 -15.05 24.75 -2.98
CA ILE A 21 -15.99 23.82 -2.37
C ILE A 21 -15.40 22.39 -2.40
N SER A 22 -15.47 21.71 -1.25
CA SER A 22 -15.17 20.29 -1.12
C SER A 22 -16.28 19.60 -0.32
N LYS A 23 -16.80 18.48 -0.81
CA LYS A 23 -17.90 17.70 -0.18
C LYS A 23 -19.14 18.54 0.22
N GLY A 24 -19.43 19.59 -0.52
CA GLY A 24 -20.54 20.49 -0.23
C GLY A 24 -20.25 21.59 0.81
N GLU A 25 -19.04 21.63 1.37
CA GLU A 25 -18.61 22.67 2.31
C GLU A 25 -17.65 23.65 1.64
N VAL A 26 -17.74 24.92 1.99
CA VAL A 26 -16.83 25.97 1.53
C VAL A 26 -15.57 25.93 2.39
N ILE A 27 -14.45 25.51 1.80
CA ILE A 27 -13.16 25.41 2.47
C ILE A 27 -12.20 26.57 2.20
N GLY A 28 -12.58 27.45 1.28
CA GLY A 28 -11.80 28.62 0.91
C GLY A 28 -12.47 29.49 -0.14
N VAL A 29 -11.76 30.49 -0.59
CA VAL A 29 -12.22 31.43 -1.63
C VAL A 29 -11.13 31.66 -2.65
N LEU A 30 -11.48 31.61 -3.92
CA LEU A 30 -10.62 31.97 -5.03
C LEU A 30 -10.96 33.39 -5.51
N ASN A 31 -9.99 34.29 -5.51
CA ASN A 31 -10.19 35.68 -5.85
C ASN A 31 -9.46 36.06 -7.12
N VAL A 32 -10.14 36.77 -8.03
CA VAL A 32 -9.52 37.45 -9.17
C VAL A 32 -9.74 38.96 -9.03
N GLN A 33 -8.71 39.72 -9.25
CA GLN A 33 -8.70 41.16 -9.10
C GLN A 33 -8.18 41.84 -10.39
N HIS A 34 -8.85 42.88 -10.83
CA HIS A 34 -8.47 43.66 -12.02
C HIS A 34 -8.07 45.07 -11.64
N LYS A 35 -6.98 45.56 -12.24
CA LYS A 35 -6.50 46.97 -12.07
C LYS A 35 -7.36 48.01 -12.79
N ARG A 36 -8.21 47.57 -13.72
CA ARG A 36 -9.16 48.42 -14.47
C ARG A 36 -10.58 47.96 -14.21
N PRO A 37 -11.60 48.83 -14.42
CA PRO A 37 -12.99 48.38 -14.38
C PRO A 37 -13.18 47.17 -15.31
N HIS A 38 -13.85 46.14 -14.81
CA HIS A 38 -14.14 44.93 -15.56
C HIS A 38 -15.46 44.36 -15.09
N ASP A 39 -16.41 44.19 -16.03
CA ASP A 39 -17.68 43.52 -15.81
C ASP A 39 -17.50 42.01 -16.13
N HIS A 40 -17.63 41.17 -15.12
CA HIS A 40 -17.45 39.75 -15.28
C HIS A 40 -18.61 39.13 -16.03
N SER A 41 -18.34 38.48 -17.14
CA SER A 41 -19.30 37.72 -17.92
C SER A 41 -19.75 36.46 -17.18
N ASN A 42 -20.93 35.92 -17.50
CA ASN A 42 -21.41 34.64 -16.97
C ASN A 42 -20.45 33.49 -17.24
N GLY A 43 -19.71 33.53 -18.36
CA GLY A 43 -18.68 32.53 -18.68
C GLY A 43 -17.48 32.58 -17.73
N GLU A 44 -17.00 33.76 -17.37
CA GLU A 44 -15.90 33.93 -16.40
C GLU A 44 -16.34 33.49 -14.99
N ILE A 45 -17.57 33.81 -14.60
CA ILE A 45 -18.14 33.37 -13.32
C ILE A 45 -18.23 31.83 -13.28
N ALA A 46 -18.76 31.21 -14.34
CA ALA A 46 -18.86 29.75 -14.44
C ALA A 46 -17.49 29.06 -14.43
N LEU A 47 -16.50 29.63 -15.15
CA LEU A 47 -15.13 29.14 -15.16
C LEU A 47 -14.49 29.20 -13.77
N MET A 48 -14.61 30.35 -13.10
CA MET A 48 -14.06 30.52 -11.74
C MET A 48 -14.71 29.58 -10.73
N THR A 49 -16.02 29.36 -10.83
CA THR A 49 -16.73 28.40 -9.98
C THR A 49 -16.25 26.98 -10.23
N THR A 50 -16.06 26.60 -11.51
CA THR A 50 -15.53 25.27 -11.87
C THR A 50 -14.10 25.08 -11.33
N ILE A 51 -13.25 26.08 -11.47
CA ILE A 51 -11.89 26.07 -10.90
C ILE A 51 -11.96 25.94 -9.37
N GLY A 52 -12.86 26.67 -8.70
CA GLY A 52 -13.07 26.57 -7.26
C GLY A 52 -13.41 25.14 -6.80
N HIS A 53 -14.29 24.45 -7.52
CA HIS A 53 -14.61 23.05 -7.27
C HIS A 53 -13.42 22.12 -7.51
N GLN A 54 -12.66 22.31 -8.59
CA GLN A 54 -11.47 21.50 -8.89
C GLN A 54 -10.38 21.69 -7.84
N VAL A 55 -10.12 22.90 -7.41
CA VAL A 55 -9.18 23.23 -6.34
C VAL A 55 -9.63 22.62 -5.02
N GLY A 56 -10.93 22.70 -4.69
CA GLY A 56 -11.48 22.06 -3.49
C GLY A 56 -11.25 20.56 -3.45
N ASN A 57 -11.51 19.88 -4.56
CA ASN A 57 -11.26 18.43 -4.68
C ASN A 57 -9.77 18.10 -4.60
N ALA A 58 -8.90 18.91 -5.22
CA ALA A 58 -7.46 18.70 -5.16
C ALA A 58 -6.89 18.87 -3.74
N ILE A 59 -7.37 19.87 -2.99
CA ILE A 59 -6.99 20.10 -1.58
C ILE A 59 -7.44 18.92 -0.71
N GLU A 60 -8.67 18.44 -0.87
CA GLU A 60 -9.18 17.31 -0.10
C GLU A 60 -8.39 16.03 -0.40
N ASN A 61 -8.12 15.77 -1.67
CA ASN A 61 -7.29 14.63 -2.06
C ASN A 61 -5.89 14.70 -1.45
N ALA A 62 -5.25 15.87 -1.47
CA ALA A 62 -3.95 16.07 -0.84
C ALA A 62 -4.01 15.84 0.69
N ARG A 63 -5.07 16.32 1.35
CA ARG A 63 -5.29 16.12 2.80
C ARG A 63 -5.47 14.64 3.14
N LEU A 64 -6.31 13.93 2.40
CA LEU A 64 -6.52 12.50 2.56
C LEU A 64 -5.22 11.71 2.36
N TYR A 65 -4.41 12.14 1.41
CA TYR A 65 -3.08 11.57 1.15
C TYR A 65 -2.13 11.74 2.33
N GLN A 66 -2.05 12.94 2.90
CA GLN A 66 -1.23 13.22 4.08
C GLN A 66 -1.72 12.45 5.32
N GLU A 67 -3.04 12.33 5.47
CA GLU A 67 -3.62 11.55 6.58
C GLU A 67 -3.31 10.06 6.45
N MET A 68 -3.34 9.53 5.22
CA MET A 68 -2.94 8.16 4.90
C MET A 68 -1.46 7.92 5.24
N GLU A 69 -0.58 8.80 4.78
CA GLU A 69 0.87 8.71 5.04
C GLU A 69 1.15 8.76 6.55
N LYS A 70 0.49 9.67 7.28
CA LYS A 70 0.61 9.78 8.74
C LYS A 70 0.13 8.52 9.46
N LYS A 71 -1.00 7.94 9.05
CA LYS A 71 -1.51 6.68 9.63
C LYS A 71 -0.62 5.49 9.30
N ALA A 72 -0.09 5.41 8.07
CA ALA A 72 0.87 4.40 7.69
C ALA A 72 2.15 4.48 8.54
N LEU A 73 2.68 5.68 8.77
CA LEU A 73 3.84 5.92 9.63
C LEU A 73 3.55 5.60 11.11
N GLN A 74 2.34 5.89 11.61
CA GLN A 74 1.92 5.51 12.96
C GLN A 74 1.86 3.99 13.14
N LEU A 75 1.29 3.28 12.16
CA LEU A 75 1.26 1.81 12.14
C LEU A 75 2.68 1.22 12.09
N GLU A 76 3.57 1.80 11.27
CA GLU A 76 4.98 1.41 11.23
C GLU A 76 5.67 1.59 12.58
N THR A 77 5.40 2.68 13.28
CA THR A 77 5.98 2.97 14.61
C THR A 77 5.44 2.00 15.67
N LEU A 78 4.13 1.71 15.67
CA LEU A 78 3.50 0.72 16.56
C LEU A 78 4.04 -0.69 16.33
N SER A 79 4.28 -1.07 15.06
CA SER A 79 4.86 -2.37 14.69
C SER A 79 6.30 -2.52 15.17
N ARG A 80 7.10 -1.46 15.16
CA ARG A 80 8.49 -1.49 15.70
C ARG A 80 8.53 -1.75 17.20
N VAL A 81 7.49 -1.33 17.93
CA VAL A 81 7.35 -1.58 19.38
C VAL A 81 6.81 -2.98 19.68
N SER A 82 6.02 -3.56 18.77
CA SER A 82 5.29 -4.83 18.94
C SER A 82 5.89 -6.00 18.15
N ARG A 83 7.22 -6.15 18.15
CA ARG A 83 7.99 -7.20 17.41
C ARG A 83 7.67 -8.66 17.79
N THR A 84 6.47 -8.94 18.26
CA THR A 84 6.01 -10.30 18.57
C THR A 84 4.85 -10.76 17.68
N ILE A 85 4.41 -9.96 16.71
CA ILE A 85 3.33 -10.29 15.77
C ILE A 85 3.96 -10.60 14.41
N THR A 86 3.58 -11.70 13.81
CA THR A 86 4.09 -12.20 12.53
C THR A 86 4.01 -11.12 11.44
N SER A 87 5.08 -10.97 10.67
CA SER A 87 5.26 -9.96 9.61
C SER A 87 4.13 -9.91 8.56
N ASP A 88 3.50 -11.06 8.27
CA ASP A 88 2.40 -11.16 7.31
C ASP A 88 1.16 -10.35 7.74
N SER A 89 0.84 -10.32 9.04
CA SER A 89 -0.32 -9.60 9.58
C SER A 89 -0.19 -8.08 9.39
N TYR A 90 1.01 -7.56 9.47
CA TYR A 90 1.29 -6.12 9.39
C TYR A 90 1.10 -5.54 7.98
N ILE A 91 1.62 -6.22 6.96
CA ILE A 91 1.43 -5.79 5.57
C ILE A 91 -0.05 -5.84 5.17
N GLU A 92 -0.77 -6.88 5.61
CA GLU A 92 -2.21 -7.00 5.36
C GLU A 92 -3.00 -5.83 5.98
N GLU A 93 -2.68 -5.39 7.19
CA GLU A 93 -3.32 -4.24 7.83
C GLU A 93 -3.09 -2.93 7.06
N ILE A 94 -1.86 -2.65 6.63
CA ILE A 94 -1.53 -1.49 5.80
C ILE A 94 -2.30 -1.53 4.47
N LEU A 95 -2.31 -2.68 3.81
CA LEU A 95 -2.99 -2.83 2.52
C LEU A 95 -4.52 -2.73 2.67
N ASN A 96 -5.11 -3.23 3.76
CA ASN A 96 -6.52 -3.07 4.05
C ASN A 96 -6.88 -1.59 4.33
N LEU A 97 -6.03 -0.85 5.01
CA LEU A 97 -6.21 0.60 5.18
C LEU A 97 -6.16 1.31 3.82
N LEU A 98 -5.17 0.98 2.98
CA LEU A 98 -5.03 1.56 1.64
C LEU A 98 -6.27 1.32 0.77
N VAL A 99 -6.80 0.08 0.70
CA VAL A 99 -7.99 -0.20 -0.10
C VAL A 99 -9.23 0.51 0.42
N THR A 100 -9.38 0.64 1.75
CA THR A 100 -10.51 1.33 2.36
C THR A 100 -10.51 2.82 2.03
N MET A 101 -9.35 3.47 2.17
CA MET A 101 -9.20 4.88 1.83
C MET A 101 -9.38 5.13 0.33
N THR A 102 -8.77 4.27 -0.50
CA THR A 102 -8.89 4.35 -1.96
C THR A 102 -10.34 4.20 -2.41
N ALA A 103 -11.10 3.27 -1.82
CA ALA A 103 -12.51 3.10 -2.11
C ALA A 103 -13.32 4.39 -1.82
N GLY A 104 -13.03 5.05 -0.69
CA GLY A 104 -13.64 6.33 -0.35
C GLY A 104 -13.27 7.46 -1.34
N MET A 105 -11.99 7.58 -1.70
CA MET A 105 -11.50 8.61 -2.63
C MET A 105 -12.04 8.43 -4.06
N MET A 106 -12.17 7.19 -4.52
CA MET A 106 -12.66 6.82 -5.85
C MET A 106 -14.18 6.66 -5.92
N ASN A 107 -14.88 6.83 -4.81
CA ASN A 107 -16.32 6.48 -4.68
C ASN A 107 -16.61 5.05 -5.20
N SER A 108 -15.71 4.13 -4.92
CA SER A 108 -15.77 2.75 -5.40
C SER A 108 -16.68 1.90 -4.53
N LYS A 109 -17.45 1.00 -5.14
CA LYS A 109 -18.21 -0.03 -4.44
C LYS A 109 -17.30 -1.03 -3.75
N ILE A 110 -16.29 -1.51 -4.48
CA ILE A 110 -15.22 -2.40 -3.98
C ILE A 110 -13.87 -1.92 -4.51
N CYS A 111 -12.89 -1.90 -3.62
CA CYS A 111 -11.49 -1.80 -3.97
C CYS A 111 -10.75 -3.04 -3.45
N SER A 112 -9.77 -3.53 -4.19
CA SER A 112 -8.97 -4.68 -3.77
C SER A 112 -7.54 -4.61 -4.29
N ILE A 113 -6.61 -5.15 -3.50
CA ILE A 113 -5.22 -5.35 -3.89
C ILE A 113 -4.98 -6.84 -4.11
N MET A 114 -4.37 -7.17 -5.25
CA MET A 114 -3.90 -8.51 -5.55
C MET A 114 -2.40 -8.49 -5.74
N LEU A 115 -1.69 -9.38 -5.03
CA LEU A 115 -0.24 -9.56 -5.19
C LEU A 115 0.06 -10.64 -6.21
N LEU A 116 1.16 -10.46 -6.92
CA LEU A 116 1.67 -11.41 -7.90
C LEU A 116 2.55 -12.47 -7.21
N ASP A 117 2.14 -13.73 -7.29
CA ASP A 117 3.02 -14.87 -7.05
C ASP A 117 3.83 -15.12 -8.35
N GLU A 118 5.07 -14.70 -8.38
CA GLU A 118 5.94 -14.82 -9.54
C GLU A 118 6.21 -16.29 -9.93
N ASN A 119 6.25 -17.20 -8.95
CA ASN A 119 6.53 -18.61 -9.20
C ASN A 119 5.37 -19.30 -9.91
N LYS A 120 4.13 -18.90 -9.61
CA LYS A 120 2.91 -19.47 -10.20
C LYS A 120 2.37 -18.64 -11.36
N GLY A 121 2.83 -17.39 -11.52
CA GLY A 121 2.28 -16.47 -12.50
C GLY A 121 0.83 -16.08 -12.23
N GLU A 122 0.43 -16.03 -10.97
CA GLU A 122 -0.95 -15.79 -10.52
C GLU A 122 -1.06 -14.60 -9.58
N LEU A 123 -2.20 -13.90 -9.65
CA LEU A 123 -2.59 -12.84 -8.76
C LEU A 123 -3.53 -13.38 -7.69
N LYS A 124 -3.20 -13.13 -6.41
CA LYS A 124 -4.00 -13.49 -5.24
C LYS A 124 -4.48 -12.24 -4.51
N ILE A 125 -5.75 -12.20 -4.07
CA ILE A 125 -6.24 -11.12 -3.21
C ILE A 125 -5.54 -11.18 -1.86
N ILE A 126 -5.00 -10.03 -1.44
CA ILE A 126 -4.39 -9.85 -0.11
C ILE A 126 -5.19 -8.86 0.73
N ALA A 127 -5.79 -7.84 0.10
CA ALA A 127 -6.56 -6.84 0.82
C ALA A 127 -7.81 -6.43 0.04
N THR A 128 -8.92 -6.23 0.74
CA THR A 128 -10.17 -5.69 0.20
C THR A 128 -11.07 -5.22 1.33
N GLN A 129 -11.79 -4.12 1.12
CA GLN A 129 -12.82 -3.69 2.07
C GLN A 129 -14.17 -4.43 1.89
N SER A 130 -14.28 -5.34 0.90
CA SER A 130 -15.48 -6.16 0.75
C SER A 130 -15.69 -7.05 1.97
N LEU A 131 -16.92 -7.09 2.49
CA LEU A 131 -17.34 -7.99 3.57
C LEU A 131 -17.73 -9.38 3.06
N SER A 132 -17.89 -9.56 1.73
CA SER A 132 -18.27 -10.83 1.12
C SER A 132 -17.13 -11.85 1.18
N GLU A 133 -17.37 -12.97 1.87
CA GLU A 133 -16.44 -14.10 1.92
C GLU A 133 -16.18 -14.70 0.53
N GLU A 134 -17.21 -14.73 -0.32
CA GLU A 134 -17.10 -15.25 -1.67
C GLU A 134 -16.17 -14.38 -2.52
N TYR A 135 -16.26 -13.03 -2.37
CA TYR A 135 -15.34 -12.13 -3.05
C TYR A 135 -13.90 -12.27 -2.53
N ARG A 136 -13.73 -12.39 -1.22
CA ARG A 136 -12.40 -12.52 -0.58
C ARG A 136 -11.69 -13.80 -0.99
N ARG A 137 -12.45 -14.89 -1.17
CA ARG A 137 -11.92 -16.24 -1.50
C ARG A 137 -12.02 -16.58 -2.98
N LYS A 138 -12.34 -15.61 -3.85
CA LYS A 138 -12.37 -15.89 -5.29
C LYS A 138 -11.02 -16.46 -5.76
N ALA A 139 -11.08 -17.31 -6.79
CA ALA A 139 -9.90 -17.98 -7.33
C ALA A 139 -8.84 -16.98 -7.80
N ASN A 140 -7.58 -17.41 -7.77
CA ASN A 140 -6.46 -16.64 -8.29
C ASN A 140 -6.65 -16.37 -9.79
N VAL A 141 -6.03 -15.30 -10.27
CA VAL A 141 -6.14 -14.85 -11.66
C VAL A 141 -4.76 -14.95 -12.30
N LYS A 142 -4.65 -15.67 -13.42
CA LYS A 142 -3.38 -15.80 -14.14
C LYS A 142 -3.02 -14.53 -14.91
N ILE A 143 -1.72 -14.31 -15.05
CA ILE A 143 -1.19 -13.21 -15.86
C ILE A 143 -1.69 -13.34 -17.31
N GLY A 144 -2.31 -12.28 -17.83
CA GLY A 144 -2.80 -12.20 -19.21
C GLY A 144 -4.21 -12.74 -19.45
N GLU A 145 -4.84 -13.45 -18.51
CA GLU A 145 -6.17 -14.07 -18.69
C GLU A 145 -7.36 -13.16 -18.33
N SER A 146 -7.15 -12.08 -17.58
CA SER A 146 -8.19 -11.16 -17.13
C SER A 146 -7.76 -9.72 -17.24
N ALA A 147 -8.66 -8.76 -16.99
CA ALA A 147 -8.30 -7.36 -16.90
C ALA A 147 -7.13 -7.11 -15.91
N SER A 148 -7.17 -7.71 -14.72
CA SER A 148 -6.08 -7.64 -13.75
C SER A 148 -4.80 -8.32 -14.24
N GLY A 149 -4.90 -9.52 -14.83
CA GLY A 149 -3.76 -10.23 -15.40
C GLY A 149 -3.15 -9.50 -16.60
N ARG A 150 -3.99 -8.84 -17.41
CA ARG A 150 -3.52 -7.99 -18.53
C ARG A 150 -2.87 -6.71 -18.04
N ALA A 151 -3.39 -6.08 -16.98
CA ALA A 151 -2.74 -4.90 -16.40
C ALA A 151 -1.31 -5.20 -15.95
N VAL A 152 -1.05 -6.40 -15.39
CA VAL A 152 0.31 -6.86 -15.08
C VAL A 152 1.14 -7.06 -16.32
N LYS A 153 0.62 -7.84 -17.29
CA LYS A 153 1.34 -8.21 -18.53
C LYS A 153 1.68 -7.00 -19.39
N GLU A 154 0.72 -6.11 -19.60
CA GLU A 154 0.85 -4.91 -20.43
C GLU A 154 1.46 -3.73 -19.68
N ARG A 155 1.58 -3.85 -18.35
CA ARG A 155 2.16 -2.81 -17.46
C ARG A 155 1.46 -1.45 -17.59
N ARG A 156 0.16 -1.46 -17.85
CA ARG A 156 -0.68 -0.27 -17.99
C ARG A 156 -2.05 -0.49 -17.37
N PRO A 157 -2.77 0.58 -17.02
CA PRO A 157 -4.16 0.50 -16.59
C PRO A 157 -5.05 -0.20 -17.62
N ILE A 158 -5.96 -1.03 -17.16
CA ILE A 158 -7.02 -1.68 -17.96
C ILE A 158 -8.37 -1.33 -17.36
N MET A 159 -9.28 -0.85 -18.18
CA MET A 159 -10.64 -0.47 -17.80
C MET A 159 -11.65 -1.36 -18.50
N LEU A 160 -12.70 -1.77 -17.76
CA LEU A 160 -13.88 -2.46 -18.28
C LEU A 160 -15.12 -1.63 -17.91
N LEU A 161 -16.01 -1.38 -18.87
CA LEU A 161 -17.25 -0.65 -18.63
C LEU A 161 -18.32 -1.52 -17.96
N ASP A 162 -18.38 -2.82 -18.32
CA ASP A 162 -19.31 -3.77 -17.73
C ASP A 162 -18.64 -5.12 -17.47
N VAL A 163 -18.26 -5.39 -16.22
CA VAL A 163 -17.62 -6.65 -15.80
C VAL A 163 -18.58 -7.85 -15.83
N THR A 164 -19.87 -7.62 -16.00
CA THR A 164 -20.86 -8.71 -16.06
C THR A 164 -20.99 -9.34 -17.45
N HIS A 165 -20.52 -8.64 -18.49
CA HIS A 165 -20.60 -9.06 -19.89
C HIS A 165 -19.24 -9.04 -20.61
N ASP A 166 -18.22 -8.37 -20.08
CA ASP A 166 -16.92 -8.29 -20.75
C ASP A 166 -16.16 -9.62 -20.65
N PRO A 167 -15.70 -10.19 -21.78
CA PRO A 167 -14.96 -11.45 -21.80
C PRO A 167 -13.61 -11.42 -21.07
N LEU A 168 -13.07 -10.24 -20.81
CA LEU A 168 -11.85 -10.06 -20.01
C LEU A 168 -12.10 -10.12 -18.50
N TYR A 169 -13.32 -10.39 -18.05
CA TYR A 169 -13.63 -10.56 -16.64
C TYR A 169 -13.94 -12.01 -16.29
N CYS A 170 -13.16 -12.60 -15.39
CA CYS A 170 -13.25 -14.05 -15.10
C CYS A 170 -14.41 -14.45 -14.19
N PHE A 171 -15.05 -13.50 -13.47
CA PHE A 171 -16.05 -13.81 -12.43
C PHE A 171 -17.38 -13.08 -12.64
N PRO A 172 -18.05 -13.15 -13.82
CA PRO A 172 -19.25 -12.35 -14.11
C PRO A 172 -20.43 -12.67 -13.18
N LYS A 173 -20.57 -13.93 -12.74
CA LYS A 173 -21.62 -14.32 -11.79
C LYS A 173 -21.40 -13.67 -10.42
N LEU A 174 -20.15 -13.63 -9.95
CA LEU A 174 -19.79 -12.95 -8.70
C LEU A 174 -20.00 -11.45 -8.81
N ALA A 175 -19.62 -10.84 -9.93
CA ALA A 175 -19.88 -9.42 -10.20
C ALA A 175 -21.37 -9.06 -10.10
N LYS A 176 -22.24 -9.85 -10.71
CA LYS A 176 -23.71 -9.66 -10.62
C LYS A 176 -24.20 -9.76 -9.18
N LYS A 177 -23.74 -10.75 -8.42
CA LYS A 177 -24.11 -10.95 -7.01
C LYS A 177 -23.66 -9.79 -6.13
N GLU A 178 -22.44 -9.30 -6.33
CA GLU A 178 -21.88 -8.16 -5.58
C GLU A 178 -22.37 -6.79 -6.10
N GLY A 179 -23.14 -6.77 -7.19
CA GLY A 179 -23.63 -5.53 -7.81
C GLY A 179 -22.51 -4.65 -8.35
N LEU A 180 -21.52 -5.28 -9.02
CA LEU A 180 -20.40 -4.58 -9.65
C LEU A 180 -20.70 -4.38 -11.13
N CYS A 181 -20.36 -3.18 -11.64
CA CYS A 181 -20.57 -2.81 -13.04
C CYS A 181 -19.25 -2.52 -13.75
N SER A 182 -18.61 -1.38 -13.50
CA SER A 182 -17.35 -1.04 -14.15
C SER A 182 -16.15 -1.36 -13.28
N MET A 183 -14.99 -1.55 -13.93
CA MET A 183 -13.73 -1.89 -13.26
C MET A 183 -12.57 -1.08 -13.84
N LEU A 184 -11.70 -0.60 -12.98
CA LEU A 184 -10.38 -0.11 -13.32
C LEU A 184 -9.34 -0.97 -12.59
N SER A 185 -8.41 -1.57 -13.33
CA SER A 185 -7.28 -2.32 -12.82
C SER A 185 -5.98 -1.60 -13.14
N VAL A 186 -5.20 -1.28 -12.13
CA VAL A 186 -3.96 -0.50 -12.25
C VAL A 186 -2.78 -1.30 -11.70
N PRO A 187 -1.67 -1.45 -12.46
CA PRO A 187 -0.52 -2.21 -11.99
C PRO A 187 0.26 -1.45 -10.91
N MET A 188 0.58 -2.14 -9.84
CA MET A 188 1.48 -1.68 -8.79
C MET A 188 2.93 -1.89 -9.22
N LYS A 189 3.64 -0.79 -9.49
CA LYS A 189 4.98 -0.83 -10.08
C LYS A 189 6.02 -0.27 -9.13
N ILE A 190 7.17 -0.93 -9.08
CA ILE A 190 8.36 -0.42 -8.45
C ILE A 190 9.54 -0.60 -9.42
N LYS A 191 10.19 0.50 -9.80
CA LYS A 191 11.23 0.50 -10.86
C LYS A 191 10.71 -0.23 -12.13
N ASN A 192 11.32 -1.34 -12.48
CA ASN A 192 10.95 -2.16 -13.64
C ASN A 192 10.14 -3.41 -13.29
N LYS A 193 9.65 -3.56 -12.06
CA LYS A 193 8.92 -4.72 -11.59
C LYS A 193 7.46 -4.36 -11.33
N VAL A 194 6.53 -5.27 -11.67
CA VAL A 194 5.13 -5.21 -11.24
C VAL A 194 4.96 -6.20 -10.11
N VAL A 195 4.54 -5.73 -8.93
CA VAL A 195 4.36 -6.56 -7.73
C VAL A 195 2.91 -7.03 -7.54
N GLY A 196 1.98 -6.44 -8.29
CA GLY A 196 0.56 -6.78 -8.23
C GLY A 196 -0.31 -5.75 -8.92
N VAL A 197 -1.59 -5.71 -8.56
CA VAL A 197 -2.58 -4.75 -9.08
C VAL A 197 -3.46 -4.22 -7.95
N ILE A 198 -3.94 -2.99 -8.13
CA ILE A 198 -5.06 -2.46 -7.38
C ILE A 198 -6.27 -2.37 -8.33
N ASN A 199 -7.43 -2.84 -7.86
CA ASN A 199 -8.67 -2.85 -8.61
C ASN A 199 -9.70 -1.97 -7.91
N SER A 200 -10.40 -1.13 -8.67
CA SER A 200 -11.52 -0.31 -8.25
C SER A 200 -12.75 -0.71 -9.05
N TYR A 201 -13.89 -0.91 -8.37
CA TYR A 201 -15.16 -1.29 -8.99
C TYR A 201 -16.26 -0.29 -8.62
N THR A 202 -17.12 0.03 -9.57
CA THR A 202 -18.30 0.84 -9.36
C THR A 202 -19.58 -0.02 -9.36
N SER A 203 -20.68 0.50 -8.84
CA SER A 203 -21.99 -0.17 -8.88
C SER A 203 -22.83 0.18 -10.12
N THR A 204 -22.42 1.21 -10.84
CA THR A 204 -23.07 1.69 -12.07
C THR A 204 -22.02 1.80 -13.16
N GLU A 205 -22.48 1.84 -14.41
CA GLU A 205 -21.57 2.06 -15.55
C GLU A 205 -20.83 3.39 -15.38
N HIS A 206 -19.51 3.32 -15.48
CA HIS A 206 -18.61 4.44 -15.26
C HIS A 206 -17.39 4.37 -16.18
N SER A 207 -17.14 5.43 -16.92
CA SER A 207 -15.93 5.61 -17.69
C SER A 207 -14.94 6.41 -16.86
N PHE A 208 -13.91 5.74 -16.36
CA PHE A 208 -12.90 6.38 -15.49
C PHE A 208 -12.13 7.46 -16.25
N SER A 209 -12.13 8.66 -15.71
CA SER A 209 -11.40 9.80 -16.23
C SER A 209 -9.88 9.61 -16.12
N ARG A 210 -9.14 10.45 -16.82
CA ARG A 210 -7.67 10.44 -16.74
C ARG A 210 -7.17 10.79 -15.33
N GLU A 211 -7.88 11.66 -14.64
CA GLU A 211 -7.61 12.06 -13.26
C GLU A 211 -7.80 10.88 -12.30
N GLU A 212 -8.90 10.13 -12.43
CA GLU A 212 -9.16 8.94 -11.61
C GLU A 212 -8.12 7.83 -11.86
N ILE A 213 -7.76 7.60 -13.11
CA ILE A 213 -6.70 6.65 -13.48
C ILE A 213 -5.36 7.07 -12.85
N ASN A 214 -4.98 8.35 -12.93
CA ASN A 214 -3.77 8.87 -12.34
C ASN A 214 -3.78 8.78 -10.81
N LEU A 215 -4.91 9.06 -10.18
CA LEU A 215 -5.09 8.94 -8.74
C LEU A 215 -4.87 7.48 -8.30
N LEU A 216 -5.55 6.52 -8.93
CA LEU A 216 -5.40 5.11 -8.60
C LEU A 216 -3.99 4.60 -8.89
N GLN A 217 -3.33 5.08 -9.96
CA GLN A 217 -1.95 4.75 -10.27
C GLN A 217 -0.97 5.27 -9.21
N THR A 218 -1.24 6.45 -8.66
CA THR A 218 -0.42 7.02 -7.59
C THR A 218 -0.52 6.17 -6.33
N VAL A 219 -1.75 5.78 -5.94
CA VAL A 219 -1.96 4.87 -4.81
C VAL A 219 -1.31 3.51 -5.06
N ALA A 220 -1.45 2.97 -6.29
CA ALA A 220 -0.82 1.71 -6.67
C ALA A 220 0.71 1.73 -6.52
N ASN A 221 1.34 2.83 -6.91
CA ASN A 221 2.79 3.00 -6.76
C ASN A 221 3.21 3.08 -5.28
N GLN A 222 2.43 3.77 -4.43
CA GLN A 222 2.68 3.83 -2.99
C GLN A 222 2.50 2.47 -2.31
N ALA A 223 1.45 1.72 -2.68
CA ALA A 223 1.26 0.35 -2.22
C ALA A 223 2.46 -0.55 -2.60
N ALA A 224 2.96 -0.41 -3.84
CA ALA A 224 4.14 -1.15 -4.29
C ALA A 224 5.38 -0.85 -3.43
N VAL A 225 5.62 0.43 -3.10
CA VAL A 225 6.74 0.84 -2.23
C VAL A 225 6.58 0.25 -0.83
N ALA A 226 5.38 0.29 -0.24
CA ALA A 226 5.11 -0.27 1.08
C ALA A 226 5.38 -1.79 1.12
N ILE A 227 4.93 -2.53 0.10
CA ILE A 227 5.16 -3.97 -0.05
C ILE A 227 6.66 -4.29 -0.14
N GLU A 228 7.39 -3.57 -0.98
CA GLU A 228 8.83 -3.80 -1.17
C GLU A 228 9.62 -3.48 0.09
N ASN A 229 9.30 -2.37 0.77
CA ASN A 229 9.96 -1.99 2.01
C ASN A 229 9.75 -3.06 3.10
N THR A 230 8.53 -3.58 3.26
CA THR A 230 8.25 -4.66 4.21
C THR A 230 9.03 -5.92 3.85
N SER A 231 9.02 -6.33 2.57
CA SER A 231 9.78 -7.49 2.09
C SER A 231 11.28 -7.35 2.32
N LEU A 232 11.85 -6.16 2.13
CA LEU A 232 13.27 -5.87 2.40
C LEU A 232 13.58 -5.94 3.89
N LEU A 233 12.71 -5.40 4.75
CA LEU A 233 12.85 -5.48 6.21
C LEU A 233 12.83 -6.93 6.70
N GLU A 234 11.92 -7.75 6.19
CA GLU A 234 11.83 -9.18 6.52
C GLU A 234 13.09 -9.93 6.12
N ARG A 235 13.57 -9.72 4.88
CA ARG A 235 14.81 -10.33 4.40
C ARG A 235 16.03 -9.90 5.23
N SER A 236 16.09 -8.62 5.58
CA SER A 236 17.18 -8.08 6.41
C SER A 236 17.16 -8.70 7.81
N SER A 237 15.95 -8.79 8.43
CA SER A 237 15.79 -9.40 9.75
C SER A 237 16.16 -10.89 9.74
N ALA A 238 15.68 -11.65 8.75
CA ALA A 238 16.01 -13.07 8.60
C ALA A 238 17.53 -13.30 8.38
N MET A 239 18.16 -12.44 7.58
CA MET A 239 19.62 -12.51 7.36
C MET A 239 20.40 -12.18 8.62
N GLN A 240 19.98 -11.18 9.39
CA GLN A 240 20.58 -10.84 10.67
C GLN A 240 20.45 -11.98 11.68
N GLU A 241 19.28 -12.59 11.79
CA GLU A 241 19.04 -13.73 12.68
C GLU A 241 19.86 -14.95 12.28
N ALA A 242 19.98 -15.25 10.98
CA ALA A 242 20.83 -16.31 10.49
C ALA A 242 22.33 -16.06 10.82
N LEU A 243 22.79 -14.82 10.70
CA LEU A 243 24.14 -14.42 11.05
C LEU A 243 24.42 -14.59 12.55
N GLU A 244 23.51 -14.12 13.40
CA GLU A 244 23.62 -14.27 14.87
C GLU A 244 23.61 -15.75 15.27
N THR A 245 22.73 -16.56 14.66
CA THR A 245 22.70 -18.01 14.88
C THR A 245 24.01 -18.66 14.49
N ARG A 246 24.56 -18.30 13.32
CA ARG A 246 25.85 -18.81 12.87
C ARG A 246 27.00 -18.46 13.85
N LYS A 247 27.07 -17.20 14.29
CA LYS A 247 28.07 -16.75 15.25
C LYS A 247 27.97 -17.52 16.57
N ALA A 248 26.76 -17.69 17.11
CA ALA A 248 26.54 -18.42 18.36
C ALA A 248 26.97 -19.90 18.21
N VAL A 249 26.59 -20.56 17.12
CA VAL A 249 26.94 -21.96 16.84
C VAL A 249 28.46 -22.14 16.69
N GLU A 250 29.14 -21.26 15.94
CA GLU A 250 30.59 -21.31 15.78
C GLU A 250 31.33 -21.15 17.13
N ARG A 251 30.88 -20.20 17.97
CA ARG A 251 31.44 -20.02 19.31
C ARG A 251 31.20 -21.24 20.20
N ALA A 252 30.01 -21.82 20.18
CA ALA A 252 29.67 -23.02 20.95
C ALA A 252 30.49 -24.24 20.48
N LYS A 253 30.68 -24.42 19.16
CA LYS A 253 31.55 -25.44 18.60
C LYS A 253 32.97 -25.31 19.17
N GLY A 254 33.57 -24.11 19.11
CA GLY A 254 34.90 -23.85 19.67
C GLY A 254 35.00 -24.23 21.14
N ILE A 255 33.98 -23.95 21.96
CA ILE A 255 33.95 -24.34 23.37
C ILE A 255 33.90 -25.86 23.53
N LEU A 256 33.03 -26.55 22.80
CA LEU A 256 32.89 -28.00 22.85
C LEU A 256 34.17 -28.72 22.40
N MET A 257 34.82 -28.22 21.35
CA MET A 257 36.13 -28.77 20.88
C MET A 257 37.21 -28.64 21.93
N GLN A 258 37.29 -27.51 22.61
CA GLN A 258 38.27 -27.28 23.67
C GLN A 258 37.99 -28.14 24.93
N GLN A 259 36.74 -28.21 25.37
CA GLN A 259 36.37 -28.93 26.59
C GLN A 259 36.31 -30.45 26.40
N GLY A 260 35.75 -30.88 25.24
CA GLY A 260 35.53 -32.30 24.95
C GLY A 260 36.61 -33.00 24.16
N LYS A 261 37.62 -32.27 23.68
CA LYS A 261 38.66 -32.77 22.76
C LYS A 261 38.05 -33.52 21.55
N ILE A 262 36.94 -33.03 21.06
CA ILE A 262 36.21 -33.59 19.93
C ILE A 262 36.44 -32.77 18.64
N SER A 263 36.15 -33.39 17.50
CA SER A 263 36.25 -32.71 16.20
C SER A 263 35.16 -31.66 15.99
N GLU A 264 35.38 -30.77 15.03
CA GLU A 264 34.38 -29.73 14.67
C GLU A 264 33.07 -30.37 14.24
N GLU A 265 33.13 -31.46 13.46
CA GLU A 265 31.96 -32.19 12.99
C GLU A 265 31.17 -32.82 14.13
N GLU A 266 31.88 -33.42 15.10
CA GLU A 266 31.24 -33.98 16.29
C GLU A 266 30.62 -32.92 17.17
N ALA A 267 31.25 -31.75 17.35
CA ALA A 267 30.68 -30.63 18.07
C ALA A 267 29.41 -30.11 17.41
N PHE A 268 29.38 -29.95 16.10
CA PHE A 268 28.20 -29.54 15.35
C PHE A 268 27.05 -30.56 15.49
N ARG A 269 27.35 -31.85 15.29
CA ARG A 269 26.37 -32.94 15.46
C ARG A 269 25.81 -32.98 16.89
N LEU A 270 26.59 -32.67 17.90
CA LEU A 270 26.15 -32.60 19.29
C LEU A 270 25.13 -31.48 19.48
N ILE A 271 25.42 -30.26 18.97
CA ILE A 271 24.49 -29.12 19.03
C ILE A 271 23.21 -29.45 18.30
N GLN A 272 23.29 -30.01 17.10
CA GLN A 272 22.15 -30.37 16.28
C GLN A 272 21.26 -31.42 16.99
N ARG A 273 21.85 -32.47 17.53
CA ARG A 273 21.11 -33.52 18.28
C ARG A 273 20.42 -32.97 19.51
N GLN A 274 21.09 -32.05 20.25
CA GLN A 274 20.47 -31.42 21.42
C GLN A 274 19.33 -30.49 21.02
N SER A 275 19.45 -29.76 19.91
CA SER A 275 18.37 -28.95 19.35
C SER A 275 17.13 -29.80 19.05
N MET A 276 17.30 -30.93 18.38
CA MET A 276 16.21 -31.88 18.07
C MET A 276 15.61 -32.49 19.34
N ASN A 277 16.42 -32.98 20.26
CA ASN A 277 15.98 -33.65 21.49
C ASN A 277 15.24 -32.70 22.44
N LYS A 278 15.65 -31.45 22.52
CA LYS A 278 15.08 -30.45 23.41
C LYS A 278 13.95 -29.62 22.73
N ARG A 279 13.73 -29.80 21.42
CA ARG A 279 12.82 -28.98 20.60
C ARG A 279 13.11 -27.49 20.74
N LYS A 280 14.39 -27.14 20.79
CA LYS A 280 14.92 -25.78 20.84
C LYS A 280 15.71 -25.46 19.59
N THR A 281 15.83 -24.18 19.26
CA THR A 281 16.64 -23.75 18.11
C THR A 281 18.12 -24.04 18.34
N MET A 282 18.89 -24.19 17.26
CA MET A 282 20.35 -24.35 17.38
C MET A 282 21.00 -23.15 18.08
N ARG A 283 20.44 -21.94 17.91
CA ARG A 283 20.86 -20.73 18.59
C ARG A 283 20.69 -20.85 20.11
N GLU A 284 19.52 -21.23 20.59
CA GLU A 284 19.26 -21.41 22.05
C GLU A 284 20.19 -22.43 22.69
N ILE A 285 20.47 -23.54 21.99
CA ILE A 285 21.42 -24.55 22.48
C ILE A 285 22.84 -23.98 22.51
N ALA A 286 23.26 -23.26 21.47
CA ALA A 286 24.58 -22.64 21.39
C ALA A 286 24.77 -21.58 22.49
N GLU A 287 23.79 -20.72 22.72
CA GLU A 287 23.78 -19.70 23.77
C GLU A 287 23.87 -20.36 25.18
N ALA A 288 23.14 -21.46 25.39
CA ALA A 288 23.22 -22.22 26.66
C ALA A 288 24.62 -22.82 26.89
N ILE A 289 25.30 -23.33 25.85
CA ILE A 289 26.68 -23.87 25.95
C ILE A 289 27.64 -22.71 26.27
N ILE A 290 27.51 -21.57 25.63
CA ILE A 290 28.34 -20.38 25.87
C ILE A 290 28.20 -19.94 27.32
N LEU A 291 26.94 -19.76 27.79
CA LEU A 291 26.66 -19.33 29.15
C LEU A 291 27.22 -20.33 30.19
N ALA A 292 27.01 -21.64 29.97
CA ALA A 292 27.60 -22.68 30.88
C ALA A 292 29.10 -22.63 30.93
N SER A 293 29.78 -22.31 29.84
CA SER A 293 31.26 -22.20 29.80
C SER A 293 31.77 -20.96 30.51
N GLU A 294 31.02 -19.86 30.47
CA GLU A 294 31.40 -18.61 31.17
C GLU A 294 31.26 -18.77 32.69
N ILE A 295 30.23 -19.45 33.17
CA ILE A 295 30.02 -19.75 34.61
C ILE A 295 31.13 -20.65 35.15
N LYS A 296 31.66 -21.61 34.36
CA LYS A 296 32.76 -22.49 34.80
C LYS A 296 34.14 -21.81 34.86
N LYS A 297 34.27 -20.61 34.32
CA LYS A 297 35.53 -19.83 34.32
C LYS A 297 35.61 -18.86 35.52
N VAL A 298 34.53 -18.68 36.26
CA VAL A 298 34.48 -17.97 37.53
C VAL A 298 34.69 -18.95 38.70
#